data_e5c0f83cd81a19665a527fb4b2881fd3
#
_entry.id   e5c0f83cd81a19665a527fb4b2881fd3
#
_cell.length_a   1.000
_cell.length_b   1.000
_cell.length_c   1.000
_cell.angle_alpha   90.00
_cell.angle_beta   90.00
_cell.angle_gamma   90.00
#
_symmetry.space_group_name_H-M   'P 1'
#
loop_
_entity.id
_entity.type
_entity.pdbx_description
1 polymer ?
#
loop_
_entity_poly.entity_id
_entity_poly.type
_entity_poly.pdbx_seq_one_letter_code
_entity_poly.pdbx_strand_id
1 'polypeptide(L)'
;MASRRSIAQAATSNGPSVEETGTVKWFNTERGYGFITRSSGDDDVFVHISALERSGLAGLSEGDRVVIDVAEGRKGPEAARIRLI
;
A
#
# COMPACT_ATOMS: atom_id res chain seq x y z
N MET A 1 3.40 -30.20 0.58
CA MET A 1 3.46 -29.70 0.43
C MET A 1 3.40 -29.00 0.16
N ALA A 2 3.29 -28.63 0.27
CA ALA A 2 3.27 -27.75 0.06
C ALA A 2 3.06 -27.32 -0.41
N SER A 3 3.09 -27.20 -0.42
CA SER A 3 2.96 -26.56 -1.01
C SER A 3 2.31 -26.28 -1.44
N ARG A 4 1.83 -26.30 -1.27
CA ARG A 4 1.25 -25.88 -1.74
C ARG A 4 0.75 -25.06 -1.69
N ARG A 5 0.71 -24.86 -1.32
CA ARG A 5 0.37 -23.95 -1.30
C ARG A 5 0.51 -23.11 -1.68
N SER A 6 0.70 -23.00 -1.53
CA SER A 6 0.91 -21.94 -1.83
C SER A 6 0.78 -21.44 -2.89
N ILE A 7 0.85 -21.55 -3.45
CA ILE A 7 0.64 -21.14 -4.52
C ILE A 7 -0.51 -20.67 -4.85
N ALA A 8 -1.31 -21.17 -4.44
CA ALA A 8 -2.53 -20.71 -4.71
C ALA A 8 -2.77 -19.38 -4.24
N GLN A 9 -2.10 -19.03 -3.32
CA GLN A 9 -2.31 -17.85 -2.90
C GLN A 9 -1.98 -16.81 -3.67
N ALA A 10 -1.00 -16.91 -4.26
CA ALA A 10 -0.67 -15.87 -5.13
C ALA A 10 -1.73 -15.69 -6.13
N ALA A 11 -2.34 -16.71 -6.46
CA ALA A 11 -3.32 -16.63 -7.51
C ALA A 11 -4.50 -15.82 -7.13
N THR A 12 -4.70 -15.58 -5.87
CA THR A 12 -5.86 -14.84 -5.51
C THR A 12 -5.71 -13.37 -5.70
N SER A 13 -4.53 -12.89 -5.93
CA SER A 13 -4.40 -11.48 -6.06
C SER A 13 -4.85 -11.05 -7.42
N ASN A 14 -5.30 -9.85 -7.53
CA ASN A 14 -5.76 -9.30 -8.75
C ASN A 14 -4.64 -8.68 -9.51
N GLY A 15 -3.60 -9.39 -9.66
CA GLY A 15 -2.43 -8.91 -10.29
C GLY A 15 -1.35 -8.86 -9.26
N PRO A 16 -0.14 -8.79 -9.71
CA PRO A 16 0.99 -8.79 -8.81
C PRO A 16 1.04 -7.53 -7.98
N SER A 17 1.40 -7.69 -6.74
CA SER A 17 1.70 -6.55 -5.90
C SER A 17 3.10 -6.75 -5.37
N VAL A 18 3.78 -5.65 -5.10
CA VAL A 18 5.15 -5.66 -4.63
C VAL A 18 5.21 -4.93 -3.31
N GLU A 19 5.85 -5.53 -2.33
CA GLU A 19 5.99 -4.90 -1.03
C GLU A 19 7.14 -3.91 -1.09
N GLU A 20 6.90 -2.69 -0.66
CA GLU A 20 7.91 -1.64 -0.65
C GLU A 20 7.84 -0.84 0.63
N THR A 21 8.97 -0.26 1.00
CA THR A 21 9.04 0.66 2.13
C THR A 21 8.89 2.07 1.61
N GLY A 22 8.23 2.90 2.36
CA GLY A 22 8.05 4.30 1.99
C GLY A 22 7.85 5.21 3.17
N THR A 23 7.64 6.47 2.87
CA THR A 23 7.39 7.50 3.88
C THR A 23 6.15 8.27 3.46
N VAL A 24 5.25 8.49 4.37
CA VAL A 24 4.02 9.22 4.08
C VAL A 24 4.38 10.66 3.70
N LYS A 25 4.04 11.05 2.47
CA LYS A 25 4.27 12.38 2.01
C LYS A 25 3.21 13.32 2.59
N TRP A 26 1.95 12.90 2.49
CA TRP A 26 0.84 13.55 3.17
C TRP A 26 -0.38 12.66 3.06
N PHE A 27 -1.31 12.86 3.97
CA PHE A 27 -2.58 12.14 3.93
C PHE A 27 -3.67 13.04 4.50
N ASN A 28 -4.78 13.11 3.82
CA ASN A 28 -5.92 13.92 4.26
C ASN A 28 -7.08 13.00 4.61
N THR A 29 -7.35 12.88 5.90
CA THR A 29 -8.39 11.98 6.38
C THR A 29 -9.78 12.40 5.91
N GLU A 30 -10.02 13.68 5.82
CA GLU A 30 -11.32 14.17 5.36
C GLU A 30 -11.57 13.84 3.90
N ARG A 31 -10.56 13.98 3.08
CA ARG A 31 -10.69 13.66 1.67
C ARG A 31 -10.54 12.18 1.41
N GLY A 32 -9.92 11.47 2.33
CA GLY A 32 -9.81 10.03 2.26
C GLY A 32 -8.69 9.51 1.36
N TYR A 33 -7.64 10.29 1.15
CA TYR A 33 -6.52 9.81 0.36
C TYR A 33 -5.24 10.58 0.66
N GLY A 34 -4.14 10.05 0.17
CA GLY A 34 -2.84 10.68 0.31
C GLY A 34 -1.83 10.01 -0.60
N PHE A 35 -0.56 10.35 -0.38
CA PHE A 35 0.52 9.83 -1.19
C PHE A 35 1.70 9.41 -0.33
N ILE A 36 2.40 8.40 -0.79
CA ILE A 36 3.56 7.84 -0.10
C ILE A 36 4.74 7.91 -1.05
N THR A 37 5.85 8.44 -0.56
CA THR A 37 7.09 8.49 -1.32
C THR A 37 7.79 7.16 -1.14
N ARG A 38 8.17 6.52 -2.23
CA ARG A 38 8.82 5.22 -2.15
C ARG A 38 10.31 5.35 -1.85
N SER A 39 10.83 4.42 -1.07
CA SER A 39 12.26 4.38 -0.80
C SER A 39 13.07 4.13 -2.08
N SER A 40 12.45 3.50 -3.07
CA SER A 40 13.10 3.23 -4.34
C SER A 40 13.33 4.47 -5.19
N GLY A 41 12.61 5.55 -4.90
CA GLY A 41 12.69 6.75 -5.71
C GLY A 41 11.75 6.77 -6.89
N ASP A 42 10.96 5.73 -7.07
CA ASP A 42 9.96 5.70 -8.14
C ASP A 42 8.82 6.66 -7.81
N ASP A 43 7.87 6.77 -8.72
CA ASP A 43 6.72 7.68 -8.55
C ASP A 43 6.00 7.41 -7.25
N ASP A 44 5.43 8.45 -6.68
CA ASP A 44 4.66 8.33 -5.43
C ASP A 44 3.51 7.35 -5.61
N VAL A 45 3.15 6.70 -4.51
CA VAL A 45 2.07 5.74 -4.49
C VAL A 45 0.83 6.38 -3.89
N PHE A 46 -0.28 6.28 -4.59
CA PHE A 46 -1.57 6.77 -4.11
C PHE A 46 -2.08 5.82 -3.03
N VAL A 47 -2.63 6.36 -1.95
CA VAL A 47 -3.24 5.54 -0.92
C VAL A 47 -4.63 6.08 -0.61
N HIS A 48 -5.63 5.21 -0.65
CA HIS A 48 -7.01 5.57 -0.33
C HIS A 48 -7.30 5.13 1.09
N ILE A 49 -8.21 5.82 1.75
CA ILE A 49 -8.54 5.51 3.14
C ILE A 49 -9.04 4.08 3.31
N SER A 50 -9.60 3.50 2.27
CA SER A 50 -10.06 2.11 2.34
C SER A 50 -8.88 1.16 2.60
N ALA A 51 -7.70 1.49 2.10
CA ALA A 51 -6.52 0.67 2.36
C ALA A 51 -6.13 0.74 3.83
N LEU A 52 -6.30 1.91 4.45
CA LEU A 52 -6.03 2.07 5.85
C LEU A 52 -7.02 1.27 6.67
N GLU A 53 -8.29 1.35 6.33
CA GLU A 53 -9.34 0.62 7.04
C GLU A 53 -9.11 -0.87 6.93
N ARG A 54 -8.75 -1.33 5.74
CA ARG A 54 -8.46 -2.73 5.50
C ARG A 54 -7.27 -3.20 6.33
N SER A 55 -6.36 -2.30 6.62
CA SER A 55 -5.15 -2.59 7.39
C SER A 55 -5.29 -2.29 8.87
N GLY A 56 -6.45 -1.82 9.30
CA GLY A 56 -6.70 -1.52 10.70
C GLY A 56 -6.14 -0.19 11.18
N LEU A 57 -5.90 0.74 10.28
CA LEU A 57 -5.34 2.03 10.63
C LEU A 57 -6.39 3.12 10.51
N ALA A 58 -6.33 4.11 11.40
CA ALA A 58 -7.28 5.20 11.41
C ALA A 58 -6.82 6.37 10.53
N GLY A 59 -5.53 6.50 10.34
CA GLY A 59 -4.99 7.59 9.55
C GLY A 59 -3.49 7.48 9.47
N LEU A 60 -2.88 8.41 8.77
CA LEU A 60 -1.43 8.47 8.61
C LEU A 60 -0.96 9.88 8.86
N SER A 61 0.23 10.02 9.38
CA SER A 61 0.86 11.33 9.60
C SER A 61 2.01 11.51 8.64
N GLU A 62 2.21 12.74 8.22
CA GLU A 62 3.31 13.08 7.35
C GLU A 62 4.61 12.63 8.00
N GLY A 63 5.46 11.95 7.24
CA GLY A 63 6.73 11.47 7.75
C GLY A 63 6.70 10.07 8.33
N ASP A 64 5.52 9.46 8.50
CA ASP A 64 5.45 8.11 9.01
C ASP A 64 6.12 7.15 8.05
N ARG A 65 6.90 6.21 8.60
CA ARG A 65 7.52 5.17 7.77
C ARG A 65 6.59 3.99 7.69
N VAL A 66 6.43 3.47 6.51
CA VAL A 66 5.45 2.44 6.24
C VAL A 66 5.98 1.37 5.30
N VAL A 67 5.36 0.20 5.36
CA VAL A 67 5.55 -0.83 4.36
C VAL A 67 4.22 -0.95 3.63
N ILE A 68 4.25 -0.91 2.32
CA ILE A 68 3.05 -0.94 1.51
C ILE A 68 3.12 -2.03 0.46
N ASP A 69 1.97 -2.57 0.10
CA ASP A 69 1.84 -3.47 -1.03
C ASP A 69 1.39 -2.60 -2.20
N VAL A 70 2.25 -2.47 -3.19
CA VAL A 70 1.99 -1.60 -4.33
C VAL A 70 1.40 -2.41 -5.46
N ALA A 71 0.27 -1.98 -5.97
CA ALA A 71 -0.39 -2.62 -7.11
C ALA A 71 -0.73 -1.55 -8.13
N GLU A 72 -1.00 -1.96 -9.35
CA GLU A 72 -1.40 -1.01 -10.38
C GLU A 72 -2.87 -0.67 -10.20
N GLY A 73 -3.16 0.59 -10.04
CA GLY A 73 -4.52 1.08 -9.93
C GLY A 73 -4.88 1.91 -11.14
N ARG A 74 -6.05 2.51 -11.12
CA ARG A 74 -6.52 3.31 -12.24
C ARG A 74 -5.66 4.53 -12.48
N LYS A 75 -5.12 5.09 -11.42
CA LYS A 75 -4.35 6.32 -11.52
C LYS A 75 -2.86 6.06 -11.43
N GLY A 76 -2.46 4.81 -11.53
CA GLY A 76 -1.06 4.44 -11.42
C GLY A 76 -0.83 3.59 -10.18
N PRO A 77 0.38 3.62 -9.61
CA PRO A 77 0.68 2.78 -8.45
C PRO A 77 -0.19 3.15 -7.27
N GLU A 78 -0.72 2.15 -6.61
CA GLU A 78 -1.65 2.33 -5.52
C GLU A 78 -1.34 1.37 -4.39
N ALA A 79 -1.46 1.81 -3.14
CA ALA A 79 -1.22 0.96 -1.99
C ALA A 79 -2.46 0.13 -1.72
N ALA A 80 -2.34 -1.18 -1.86
CA ALA A 80 -3.44 -2.09 -1.58
C ALA A 80 -3.53 -2.37 -0.09
N ARG A 81 -2.39 -2.39 0.59
CA ARG A 81 -2.31 -2.55 2.03
C ARG A 81 -1.18 -1.69 2.56
N ILE A 82 -1.24 -1.36 3.84
CA ILE A 82 -0.24 -0.51 4.45
C ILE A 82 -0.04 -0.89 5.91
N ARG A 83 1.19 -0.81 6.35
CA ARG A 83 1.55 -1.16 7.72
C ARG A 83 2.58 -0.15 8.20
N LEU A 84 2.42 0.34 9.43
CA LEU A 84 3.42 1.22 10.01
C LEU A 84 4.63 0.41 10.47
N ILE A 85 5.80 0.97 10.31
CA ILE A 85 7.01 0.31 10.76
C ILE A 85 7.29 0.67 12.20
#